data_235e562d94d1228360a82d3e7e32f5ad
#
_entry.id   235e562d94d1228360a82d3e7e32f5ad
#
_cell.length_a   1.000
_cell.length_b   1.000
_cell.length_c   1.000
_cell.angle_alpha   90.00
_cell.angle_beta   90.00
_cell.angle_gamma   90.00
#
_symmetry.space_group_name_H-M   'P 1'
#
loop_
_entity.id
_entity.type
_entity.pdbx_description
1 polymer ?
#
loop_
_entity_poly.entity_id
_entity_poly.type
_entity_poly.pdbx_seq_one_letter_code
_entity_poly.pdbx_strand_id
1 'polypeptide(L)'
;IRLGSHDAIELGNLDAQRDWGFAREYVEGMWRMLNADDPDSYVLATNRTERVREFVRMAAIAAGFDPEFSGTGENEVGIDRKTGKAIVKINPKFYRPAEVDLLIGDASKAREKLGWEPTTTLEELCAMMVEADIRRRESGFSF
;
A
#
# COMPACT_ATOMS: atom_id res chain seq x y z
N ILE A 1 -6.45 11.57 10.05
CA ILE A 1 -6.44 12.96 9.54
C ILE A 1 -7.87 13.38 9.21
N ARG A 2 -8.56 12.69 8.29
CA ARG A 2 -9.92 13.09 7.84
C ARG A 2 -10.92 13.27 9.00
N LEU A 3 -10.84 12.41 10.02
CA LEU A 3 -11.72 12.43 11.20
C LEU A 3 -11.13 13.22 12.38
N GLY A 4 -10.07 14.01 12.16
CA GLY A 4 -9.49 14.91 13.16
C GLY A 4 -8.66 14.26 14.26
N SER A 5 -8.38 12.96 14.20
CA SER A 5 -7.58 12.26 15.23
C SER A 5 -6.10 12.63 15.18
N HIS A 6 -5.59 12.99 14.02
CA HIS A 6 -4.20 13.39 13.79
C HIS A 6 -4.14 14.47 12.72
N ASP A 7 -3.16 15.37 12.82
CA ASP A 7 -2.94 16.42 11.83
C ASP A 7 -2.26 15.89 10.56
N ALA A 8 -1.26 15.03 10.72
CA ALA A 8 -0.51 14.42 9.62
C ALA A 8 -0.09 12.99 9.97
N ILE A 9 0.20 12.18 8.95
CA ILE A 9 0.89 10.90 9.13
C ILE A 9 2.40 11.12 9.01
N GLU A 10 3.16 10.33 9.76
CA GLU A 10 4.62 10.30 9.69
C GLU A 10 5.08 9.02 9.01
N LEU A 11 5.90 9.15 7.98
CA LEU A 11 6.41 8.06 7.16
C LEU A 11 7.93 8.13 7.04
N GLY A 12 8.53 7.07 6.50
CA GLY A 12 9.95 7.05 6.12
C GLY A 12 10.15 7.45 4.66
N ASN A 13 11.02 6.72 3.95
CA ASN A 13 11.34 6.97 2.56
C ASN A 13 10.12 6.77 1.64
N LEU A 14 9.65 7.84 1.01
CA LEU A 14 8.54 7.80 0.06
C LEU A 14 8.92 7.27 -1.33
N ASP A 15 10.23 7.19 -1.64
CA ASP A 15 10.71 6.64 -2.90
C ASP A 15 10.89 5.12 -2.87
N ALA A 16 10.80 4.50 -1.69
CA ALA A 16 10.83 3.05 -1.55
C ALA A 16 9.71 2.41 -2.40
N GLN A 17 10.08 1.35 -3.14
CA GLN A 17 9.15 0.63 -4.01
C GLN A 17 8.67 -0.65 -3.35
N ARG A 18 7.40 -0.97 -3.51
CA ARG A 18 6.77 -2.18 -2.95
C ARG A 18 5.75 -2.74 -3.94
N ASP A 19 5.59 -4.05 -3.88
CA ASP A 19 4.47 -4.76 -4.49
C ASP A 19 3.39 -4.92 -3.40
N TRP A 20 2.20 -4.37 -3.64
CA TRP A 20 1.05 -4.48 -2.76
C TRP A 20 -0.05 -5.29 -3.43
N GLY A 21 -0.45 -6.36 -2.78
CA GLY A 21 -1.56 -7.18 -3.24
C GLY A 21 -2.65 -7.36 -2.18
N PHE A 22 -3.84 -7.74 -2.62
CA PHE A 22 -4.98 -7.95 -1.75
C PHE A 22 -4.81 -9.25 -0.95
N ALA A 23 -4.76 -9.14 0.38
CA ALA A 23 -4.49 -10.27 1.27
C ALA A 23 -5.40 -11.49 1.03
N ARG A 24 -6.68 -11.26 0.68
CA ARG A 24 -7.63 -12.33 0.37
C ARG A 24 -7.17 -13.20 -0.81
N GLU A 25 -6.65 -12.59 -1.86
CA GLU A 25 -6.14 -13.30 -3.03
C GLU A 25 -4.89 -14.12 -2.69
N TYR A 26 -4.02 -13.59 -1.82
CA TYR A 26 -2.85 -14.30 -1.33
C TYR A 26 -3.23 -15.52 -0.48
N VAL A 27 -4.23 -15.37 0.41
CA VAL A 27 -4.77 -16.50 1.19
C VAL A 27 -5.36 -17.56 0.27
N GLU A 28 -6.05 -17.17 -0.81
CA GLU A 28 -6.53 -18.12 -1.82
C GLU A 28 -5.37 -18.84 -2.51
N GLY A 29 -4.30 -18.12 -2.85
CA GLY A 29 -3.07 -18.73 -3.38
C GLY A 29 -2.46 -19.76 -2.43
N MET A 30 -2.38 -19.44 -1.14
CA MET A 30 -1.91 -20.38 -0.10
C MET A 30 -2.81 -21.62 -0.03
N TRP A 31 -4.12 -21.44 -0.11
CA TRP A 31 -5.06 -22.56 -0.13
C TRP A 31 -4.87 -23.46 -1.35
N ARG A 32 -4.66 -22.87 -2.54
CA ARG A 32 -4.36 -23.64 -3.76
C ARG A 32 -3.06 -24.42 -3.66
N MET A 33 -2.01 -23.85 -3.04
CA MET A 33 -0.75 -24.55 -2.77
C MET A 33 -0.96 -25.80 -1.91
N LEU A 34 -1.79 -25.69 -0.86
CA LEU A 34 -2.07 -26.79 0.05
C LEU A 34 -2.92 -27.90 -0.59
N ASN A 35 -3.61 -27.61 -1.66
CA ASN A 35 -4.45 -28.58 -2.40
C ASN A 35 -3.83 -29.00 -3.75
N ALA A 36 -2.57 -28.64 -4.01
CA ALA A 36 -1.85 -29.09 -5.18
C ALA A 36 -1.42 -30.58 -5.02
N ASP A 37 -1.39 -31.32 -6.12
CA ASP A 37 -1.04 -32.74 -6.12
C ASP A 37 0.38 -32.98 -5.60
N ASP A 38 1.33 -32.11 -5.96
CA ASP A 38 2.71 -32.19 -5.53
C ASP A 38 3.12 -30.94 -4.72
N PRO A 39 3.82 -31.12 -3.57
CA PRO A 39 4.39 -30.02 -2.81
C PRO A 39 5.43 -29.26 -3.62
N ASP A 40 5.32 -27.93 -3.66
CA ASP A 40 6.28 -27.09 -4.36
C ASP A 40 6.34 -25.68 -3.75
N SER A 41 7.36 -24.89 -4.13
CA SER A 41 7.50 -23.49 -3.71
C SER A 41 6.98 -22.55 -4.79
N TYR A 42 6.17 -21.56 -4.39
CA TYR A 42 5.57 -20.60 -5.29
C TYR A 42 5.83 -19.16 -4.83
N VAL A 43 6.00 -18.25 -5.77
CA VAL A 43 6.00 -16.82 -5.52
C VAL A 43 4.60 -16.30 -5.83
N LEU A 44 4.01 -15.58 -4.88
CA LEU A 44 2.78 -14.83 -5.08
C LEU A 44 3.14 -13.34 -5.14
N ALA A 45 2.86 -12.71 -6.25
CA ALA A 45 3.17 -11.30 -6.50
C ALA A 45 2.18 -10.70 -7.49
N THR A 46 2.02 -9.37 -7.48
CA THR A 46 1.15 -8.70 -8.45
C THR A 46 1.87 -8.36 -9.75
N ASN A 47 3.19 -8.54 -9.81
CA ASN A 47 4.06 -8.07 -10.90
C ASN A 47 4.05 -6.54 -11.10
N ARG A 48 3.51 -5.79 -10.13
CA ARG A 48 3.52 -4.33 -10.13
C ARG A 48 4.21 -3.82 -8.87
N THR A 49 5.27 -3.05 -9.04
CA THR A 49 5.85 -2.27 -7.96
C THR A 49 5.46 -0.81 -8.11
N GLU A 50 5.17 -0.17 -6.97
CA GLU A 50 4.83 1.23 -6.94
C GLU A 50 5.58 1.92 -5.79
N ARG A 51 5.82 3.23 -5.91
CA ARG A 51 6.44 4.02 -4.85
C ARG A 51 5.45 4.23 -3.70
N VAL A 52 5.96 4.27 -2.48
CA VAL A 52 5.17 4.62 -1.29
C VAL A 52 4.45 5.96 -1.49
N ARG A 53 5.10 6.93 -2.12
CA ARG A 53 4.49 8.24 -2.47
C ARG A 53 3.20 8.09 -3.26
N GLU A 54 3.20 7.24 -4.29
CA GLU A 54 2.00 7.05 -5.12
C GLU A 54 0.89 6.32 -4.38
N PHE A 55 1.23 5.35 -3.54
CA PHE A 55 0.24 4.71 -2.67
C PHE A 55 -0.38 5.72 -1.69
N VAL A 56 0.44 6.57 -1.07
CA VAL A 56 -0.03 7.65 -0.18
C VAL A 56 -0.89 8.67 -0.93
N ARG A 57 -0.54 9.00 -2.18
CA ARG A 57 -1.33 9.88 -3.04
C ARG A 57 -2.73 9.27 -3.28
N MET A 58 -2.80 8.02 -3.69
CA MET A 58 -4.06 7.31 -3.91
C MET A 58 -4.91 7.27 -2.64
N ALA A 59 -4.30 6.96 -1.49
CA ALA A 59 -4.99 6.92 -0.21
C ALA A 59 -5.54 8.30 0.21
N ALA A 60 -4.76 9.35 0.01
CA ALA A 60 -5.19 10.72 0.31
C ALA A 60 -6.36 11.13 -0.58
N ILE A 61 -6.32 10.83 -1.89
CA ILE A 61 -7.41 11.10 -2.82
C ILE A 61 -8.66 10.32 -2.41
N ALA A 62 -8.55 9.03 -2.11
CA ALA A 62 -9.67 8.20 -1.65
C ALA A 62 -10.27 8.73 -0.34
N ALA A 63 -9.44 9.33 0.53
CA ALA A 63 -9.90 10.00 1.75
C ALA A 63 -10.49 11.41 1.52
N GLY A 64 -10.49 11.93 0.28
CA GLY A 64 -11.08 13.22 -0.10
C GLY A 64 -10.13 14.41 -0.04
N PHE A 65 -8.82 14.18 0.13
CA PHE A 65 -7.78 15.21 0.06
C PHE A 65 -7.35 15.48 -1.39
N ASP A 66 -6.62 16.58 -1.59
CA ASP A 66 -5.94 16.92 -2.84
C ASP A 66 -4.43 17.05 -2.58
N PRO A 67 -3.70 15.91 -2.57
CA PRO A 67 -2.32 15.88 -2.11
C PRO A 67 -1.34 16.46 -3.13
N GLU A 68 -0.46 17.33 -2.68
CA GLU A 68 0.69 17.84 -3.39
C GLU A 68 1.96 17.57 -2.56
N PHE A 69 2.98 17.00 -3.19
CA PHE A 69 4.25 16.70 -2.53
C PHE A 69 5.31 17.70 -2.94
N SER A 70 6.10 18.19 -1.98
CA SER A 70 7.22 19.09 -2.19
C SER A 70 8.40 18.73 -1.30
N GLY A 71 9.60 19.15 -1.69
CA GLY A 71 10.84 18.74 -1.04
C GLY A 71 11.32 17.37 -1.52
N THR A 72 12.39 16.86 -0.90
CA THR A 72 13.01 15.57 -1.23
C THR A 72 13.58 14.91 0.03
N GLY A 73 13.59 13.57 0.06
CA GLY A 73 14.16 12.79 1.15
C GLY A 73 13.50 13.11 2.50
N GLU A 74 14.30 13.39 3.51
CA GLU A 74 13.81 13.69 4.87
C GLU A 74 13.06 15.02 4.99
N ASN A 75 13.23 15.92 4.01
CA ASN A 75 12.56 17.22 3.96
C ASN A 75 11.28 17.21 3.10
N GLU A 76 10.87 16.06 2.64
CA GLU A 76 9.64 15.95 1.84
C GLU A 76 8.41 16.11 2.72
N VAL A 77 7.41 16.82 2.18
CA VAL A 77 6.12 17.05 2.83
C VAL A 77 5.00 16.91 1.83
N GLY A 78 3.92 16.26 2.24
CA GLY A 78 2.66 16.22 1.50
C GLY A 78 1.65 17.19 2.10
N ILE A 79 1.12 18.09 1.31
CA ILE A 79 0.10 19.06 1.72
C ILE A 79 -1.22 18.79 1.00
N ASP A 80 -2.32 19.08 1.66
CA ASP A 80 -3.64 19.12 1.02
C ASP A 80 -3.85 20.52 0.41
N ARG A 81 -3.93 20.60 -0.92
CA ARG A 81 -4.11 21.90 -1.62
C ARG A 81 -5.41 22.61 -1.27
N LYS A 82 -6.44 21.87 -0.84
CA LYS A 82 -7.73 22.45 -0.44
C LYS A 82 -7.62 23.26 0.85
N THR A 83 -6.77 22.83 1.77
CA THR A 83 -6.68 23.42 3.11
C THR A 83 -5.34 24.08 3.40
N GLY A 84 -4.30 23.81 2.59
CA GLY A 84 -2.92 24.21 2.83
C GLY A 84 -2.25 23.49 3.99
N LYS A 85 -2.89 22.51 4.61
CA LYS A 85 -2.34 21.77 5.76
C LYS A 85 -1.44 20.64 5.32
N ALA A 86 -0.34 20.44 6.06
CA ALA A 86 0.49 19.24 5.90
C ALA A 86 -0.29 18.01 6.37
N ILE A 87 -0.40 17.00 5.51
CA ILE A 87 -1.05 15.71 5.78
C ILE A 87 -0.07 14.55 5.82
N VAL A 88 1.15 14.74 5.26
CA VAL A 88 2.25 13.76 5.28
C VAL A 88 3.52 14.45 5.70
N LYS A 89 4.30 13.86 6.60
CA LYS A 89 5.63 14.31 7.01
C LYS A 89 6.59 13.14 7.03
N ILE A 90 7.87 13.41 6.77
CA ILE A 90 8.92 12.40 6.92
C ILE A 90 9.44 12.45 8.35
N ASN A 91 9.46 11.28 8.98
CA ASN A 91 10.11 11.11 10.28
C ASN A 91 11.47 10.42 10.06
N PRO A 92 12.60 11.09 10.40
CA PRO A 92 13.93 10.51 10.21
C PRO A 92 14.14 9.17 10.92
N LYS A 93 13.40 8.90 12.01
CA LYS A 93 13.45 7.61 12.72
C LYS A 93 12.93 6.45 11.88
N PHE A 94 12.07 6.72 10.91
CA PHE A 94 11.49 5.72 9.99
C PHE A 94 12.25 5.67 8.66
N TYR A 95 13.15 6.62 8.43
CA TYR A 95 13.94 6.69 7.21
C TYR A 95 15.08 5.66 7.27
N ARG A 96 15.03 4.64 6.44
CA ARG A 96 16.05 3.60 6.39
C ARG A 96 17.15 4.02 5.42
N PRO A 97 18.44 4.04 5.85
CA PRO A 97 19.57 4.45 4.98
C PRO A 97 19.80 3.50 3.81
N ALA A 98 19.48 2.21 3.98
CA ALA A 98 19.59 1.19 2.95
C ALA A 98 18.20 0.61 2.67
N GLU A 99 17.64 0.97 1.54
CA GLU A 99 16.43 0.36 0.99
C GLU A 99 16.82 -0.58 -0.16
N VAL A 100 16.04 -1.64 -0.32
CA VAL A 100 16.15 -2.47 -1.53
C VAL A 100 15.47 -1.69 -2.65
N ASP A 101 16.25 -1.31 -3.67
CA ASP A 101 15.81 -0.41 -4.73
C ASP A 101 14.64 -0.98 -5.52
N LEU A 102 14.62 -2.28 -5.76
CA LEU A 102 13.55 -2.93 -6.50
C LEU A 102 13.42 -4.40 -6.09
N LEU A 103 12.22 -4.79 -5.66
CA LEU A 103 11.82 -6.20 -5.50
C LEU A 103 10.59 -6.44 -6.37
N ILE A 104 10.77 -7.23 -7.43
CA ILE A 104 9.67 -7.69 -8.29
C ILE A 104 9.58 -9.20 -8.13
N GLY A 105 8.41 -9.68 -7.71
CA GLY A 105 8.14 -11.12 -7.68
C GLY A 105 7.68 -11.61 -9.04
N ASP A 106 8.15 -12.79 -9.46
CA ASP A 106 7.64 -13.48 -10.64
C ASP A 106 6.65 -14.56 -10.20
N ALA A 107 5.37 -14.33 -10.46
CA ALA A 107 4.27 -15.23 -10.15
C ALA A 107 3.91 -16.20 -11.29
N SER A 108 4.71 -16.29 -12.36
CA SER A 108 4.42 -17.12 -13.55
C SER A 108 4.16 -18.57 -13.17
N LYS A 109 4.97 -19.15 -12.30
CA LYS A 109 4.79 -20.54 -11.82
C LYS A 109 3.46 -20.75 -11.09
N ALA A 110 3.04 -19.78 -10.26
CA ALA A 110 1.77 -19.85 -9.54
C ALA A 110 0.59 -19.78 -10.52
N ARG A 111 0.70 -18.94 -11.54
CA ARG A 111 -0.31 -18.84 -12.61
C ARG A 111 -0.43 -20.14 -13.38
N GLU A 112 0.68 -20.69 -13.82
CA GLU A 112 0.71 -21.89 -14.66
C GLU A 112 0.26 -23.14 -13.91
N LYS A 113 0.74 -23.35 -12.68
CA LYS A 113 0.51 -24.59 -11.93
C LYS A 113 -0.71 -24.55 -11.00
N LEU A 114 -1.04 -23.38 -10.45
CA LEU A 114 -2.14 -23.23 -9.51
C LEU A 114 -3.35 -22.49 -10.10
N GLY A 115 -3.21 -21.92 -11.30
CA GLY A 115 -4.21 -21.03 -11.87
C GLY A 115 -4.43 -19.77 -11.01
N TRP A 116 -3.41 -19.38 -10.19
CA TRP A 116 -3.54 -18.24 -9.30
C TRP A 116 -3.05 -16.97 -10.00
N GLU A 117 -3.89 -15.96 -10.01
CA GLU A 117 -3.59 -14.64 -10.53
C GLU A 117 -4.33 -13.58 -9.71
N PRO A 118 -3.62 -12.52 -9.24
CA PRO A 118 -4.28 -11.41 -8.57
C PRO A 118 -5.07 -10.58 -9.59
N THR A 119 -6.29 -10.23 -9.23
CA THR A 119 -7.20 -9.46 -10.10
C THR A 119 -7.49 -8.06 -9.57
N THR A 120 -7.31 -7.86 -8.24
CA THR A 120 -7.53 -6.57 -7.59
C THR A 120 -6.40 -5.62 -7.94
N THR A 121 -6.73 -4.50 -8.55
CA THR A 121 -5.77 -3.43 -8.85
C THR A 121 -5.31 -2.72 -7.57
N LEU A 122 -4.16 -2.05 -7.62
CA LEU A 122 -3.64 -1.29 -6.47
C LEU A 122 -4.60 -0.14 -6.10
N GLU A 123 -5.21 0.49 -7.09
CA GLU A 123 -6.17 1.57 -6.93
C GLU A 123 -7.43 1.08 -6.20
N GLU A 124 -7.97 -0.07 -6.59
CA GLU A 124 -9.12 -0.69 -5.92
C GLU A 124 -8.77 -1.11 -4.50
N LEU A 125 -7.63 -1.74 -4.29
CA LEU A 125 -7.15 -2.13 -2.97
C LEU A 125 -7.04 -0.92 -2.06
N CYS A 126 -6.41 0.16 -2.53
CA CYS A 126 -6.23 1.38 -1.76
C CYS A 126 -7.59 2.01 -1.37
N ALA A 127 -8.53 2.10 -2.32
CA ALA A 127 -9.87 2.61 -2.06
C ALA A 127 -10.60 1.77 -1.02
N MET A 128 -10.60 0.44 -1.16
CA MET A 128 -11.22 -0.48 -0.21
C MET A 128 -10.67 -0.33 1.20
N MET A 129 -9.34 -0.22 1.33
CA MET A 129 -8.68 -0.05 2.64
C MET A 129 -9.10 1.26 3.31
N VAL A 130 -9.05 2.37 2.57
CA VAL A 130 -9.43 3.69 3.08
C VAL A 130 -10.90 3.74 3.49
N GLU A 131 -11.81 3.21 2.67
CA GLU A 131 -13.22 3.14 3.00
C GLU A 131 -13.50 2.28 4.24
N ALA A 132 -12.85 1.12 4.35
CA ALA A 132 -13.00 0.24 5.49
C ALA A 132 -12.54 0.93 6.78
N ASP A 133 -11.41 1.63 6.75
CA ASP A 133 -10.87 2.32 7.92
C ASP A 133 -11.72 3.54 8.32
N ILE A 134 -12.24 4.28 7.36
CA ILE A 134 -13.19 5.38 7.65
C ILE A 134 -14.44 4.82 8.34
N ARG A 135 -15.07 3.78 7.77
CA ARG A 135 -16.27 3.16 8.36
C ARG A 135 -16.04 2.64 9.77
N ARG A 136 -14.90 1.96 10.01
CA ARG A 136 -14.54 1.46 11.35
C ARG A 136 -14.44 2.60 12.35
N ARG A 137 -13.75 3.68 11.98
CA ARG A 137 -13.58 4.84 12.85
C ARG A 137 -14.88 5.58 13.12
N GLU A 138 -15.74 5.73 12.13
CA GLU A 138 -17.06 6.35 12.28
C GLU A 138 -18.00 5.52 13.17
N SER A 139 -17.91 4.19 13.10
CA SER A 139 -18.71 3.28 13.95
C SER A 139 -18.17 3.09 15.35
N GLY A 140 -17.01 3.67 15.69
CA GLY A 140 -16.37 3.52 16.99
C GLY A 140 -15.69 2.17 17.22
N PHE A 141 -15.64 1.29 16.22
CA PHE A 141 -14.85 0.06 16.28
C PHE A 141 -13.37 0.40 16.07
N SER A 142 -12.58 0.30 17.12
CA SER A 142 -11.14 0.03 17.02
C SER A 142 -10.95 -1.48 17.15
N PHE A 143 -10.01 -2.06 16.36
CA PHE A 143 -9.70 -3.49 16.37
C PHE A 143 -9.85 -4.16 17.73
#